data_84505fc140aa79ad27cedd2f3691bf8b
#
_entry.id   84505fc140aa79ad27cedd2f3691bf8b
#
_cell.length_a   1.000
_cell.length_b   1.000
_cell.length_c   1.000
_cell.angle_alpha   90.00
_cell.angle_beta   90.00
_cell.angle_gamma   90.00
#
_symmetry.space_group_name_H-M   'P 1'
#
loop_
_entity.id
_entity.type
_entity.pdbx_description
1 polymer ?
#
loop_
_entity_poly.entity_id
_entity_poly.type
_entity_poly.pdbx_seq_one_letter_code
_entity_poly.pdbx_strand_id
1 'polypeptide(L)'
;MKTRLTSIALAALLLAGCAVGPAAKAPDVPVPTAWSLGSGDAAPDWAGLLDPQLAALQARALEANRDIARAALSWKQAQLLAEQSALRWAPSASLSANASRPIETQSSTRNVEVGGVTIPVTTSTGWSRSYGASVGVGYELDLWDRLAQSTAAQRANAEATRTDIDAARLSIRSQVAEAYWTLAAIRAQKPLAETQLALTRETLELTRSRVREGKLLPIEVDKIAVNLQAAESRLADLAADAQLQRQILALLLDEPLPGPSPEAALPAGEPPRWRLAEPAEVLARRPDVQKARFGVDASLARLRVSEADRYPRLSFSAGLSTGGSHARDWLSQPLASLGTNLIVPMIDWQRLALQRDGARTELDAAALTLRDTLQRALADIETQRIEAERVAQQLAANEGRLREATENERLAALRYEVGAVARADWLQTRSAVLDAEQGRIRLRLQQWVRQAALFKSLGGA
;
A
#
# COMPACT_ATOMS: atom_id res chain seq x y z
N MET A 1 -59.66 -5.73 -27.65
CA MET A 1 -58.40 -5.00 -28.01
C MET A 1 -58.07 -3.88 -27.05
N LYS A 2 -58.99 -3.09 -26.51
CA LYS A 2 -58.72 -1.96 -25.60
C LYS A 2 -58.11 -2.36 -24.25
N THR A 3 -58.50 -3.49 -23.65
CA THR A 3 -57.98 -3.99 -22.37
C THR A 3 -56.52 -4.48 -22.41
N ARG A 4 -56.03 -4.96 -23.54
CA ARG A 4 -54.64 -5.37 -23.72
C ARG A 4 -53.65 -4.17 -23.90
N LEU A 5 -54.14 -3.09 -24.50
CA LEU A 5 -53.38 -1.86 -24.65
C LEU A 5 -53.17 -1.10 -23.30
N THR A 6 -54.19 -1.13 -22.44
CA THR A 6 -54.09 -0.54 -21.09
C THR A 6 -53.18 -1.33 -20.18
N SER A 7 -53.09 -2.66 -20.29
CA SER A 7 -52.16 -3.48 -19.53
C SER A 7 -50.71 -3.28 -19.98
N ILE A 8 -50.47 -3.09 -21.27
CA ILE A 8 -49.13 -2.81 -21.83
C ILE A 8 -48.69 -1.39 -21.45
N ALA A 9 -49.59 -0.40 -21.49
CA ALA A 9 -49.26 0.98 -21.08
C ALA A 9 -49.00 1.07 -19.57
N LEU A 10 -49.68 0.31 -18.72
CA LEU A 10 -49.44 0.25 -17.29
C LEU A 10 -48.13 -0.46 -16.97
N ALA A 11 -47.75 -1.52 -17.70
CA ALA A 11 -46.47 -2.18 -17.61
C ALA A 11 -45.31 -1.28 -18.09
N ALA A 12 -45.52 -0.51 -19.16
CA ALA A 12 -44.53 0.47 -19.65
C ALA A 12 -44.33 1.66 -18.70
N LEU A 13 -45.38 2.12 -18.02
CA LEU A 13 -45.29 3.17 -16.99
C LEU A 13 -44.58 2.67 -15.72
N LEU A 14 -44.72 1.40 -15.36
CA LEU A 14 -43.99 0.76 -14.26
C LEU A 14 -42.51 0.57 -14.60
N LEU A 15 -42.14 0.41 -15.86
CA LEU A 15 -40.76 0.29 -16.33
C LEU A 15 -40.02 1.65 -16.47
N ALA A 16 -40.74 2.76 -16.64
CA ALA A 16 -40.17 4.08 -16.77
C ALA A 16 -39.77 4.72 -15.42
N GLY A 17 -40.13 4.10 -14.29
CA GLY A 17 -39.82 4.59 -12.93
C GLY A 17 -38.47 4.14 -12.36
N CYS A 18 -37.62 3.46 -13.11
CA CYS A 18 -36.47 2.71 -12.59
C CYS A 18 -35.17 3.50 -12.44
N ALA A 19 -35.18 4.83 -12.45
CA ALA A 19 -34.00 5.62 -12.12
C ALA A 19 -34.25 6.42 -10.82
N VAL A 20 -34.38 5.72 -9.69
CA VAL A 20 -34.64 6.34 -8.40
C VAL A 20 -33.43 6.19 -7.50
N GLY A 21 -32.66 7.24 -7.41
CA GLY A 21 -31.72 7.51 -6.33
C GLY A 21 -31.13 8.90 -6.56
N PRO A 22 -31.13 9.82 -5.59
CA PRO A 22 -30.31 11.00 -5.70
C PRO A 22 -28.87 10.52 -5.87
N ALA A 23 -28.22 10.98 -6.96
CA ALA A 23 -26.79 10.70 -7.15
C ALA A 23 -26.05 11.29 -5.94
N ALA A 24 -25.75 10.46 -4.94
CA ALA A 24 -24.84 10.84 -3.89
C ALA A 24 -23.54 11.23 -4.61
N LYS A 25 -23.17 12.51 -4.51
CA LYS A 25 -21.92 13.02 -5.09
C LYS A 25 -20.79 12.69 -4.12
N ALA A 26 -19.64 12.36 -4.68
CA ALA A 26 -18.42 12.34 -3.90
C ALA A 26 -18.23 13.72 -3.25
N PRO A 27 -17.84 13.79 -1.98
CA PRO A 27 -17.63 15.06 -1.30
C PRO A 27 -16.54 15.87 -2.00
N ASP A 28 -16.81 17.15 -2.18
CA ASP A 28 -15.82 18.09 -2.72
C ASP A 28 -14.77 18.37 -1.64
N VAL A 29 -13.51 18.16 -1.96
CA VAL A 29 -12.40 18.40 -1.04
C VAL A 29 -11.59 19.55 -1.61
N PRO A 30 -11.50 20.71 -0.90
CA PRO A 30 -10.74 21.84 -1.38
C PRO A 30 -9.24 21.50 -1.46
N VAL A 31 -8.66 21.68 -2.64
CA VAL A 31 -7.22 21.53 -2.91
C VAL A 31 -6.66 22.93 -3.17
N PRO A 32 -5.49 23.29 -2.59
CA PRO A 32 -4.81 24.54 -2.89
C PRO A 32 -4.53 24.69 -4.39
N THR A 33 -4.60 25.90 -4.91
CA THR A 33 -4.32 26.20 -6.33
C THR A 33 -2.82 26.37 -6.61
N ALA A 34 -2.01 26.60 -5.57
CA ALA A 34 -0.57 26.80 -5.70
C ALA A 34 0.19 26.20 -4.49
N TRP A 35 1.45 25.89 -4.70
CA TRP A 35 2.38 25.44 -3.68
C TRP A 35 2.85 26.62 -2.81
N SER A 36 3.15 26.38 -1.52
CA SER A 36 3.64 27.41 -0.59
C SER A 36 5.05 27.89 -0.93
N LEU A 37 5.91 27.00 -1.43
CA LEU A 37 7.25 27.30 -1.93
C LEU A 37 7.23 27.42 -3.46
N GLY A 38 8.06 28.31 -4.02
CA GLY A 38 8.19 28.49 -5.46
C GLY A 38 8.51 27.18 -6.20
N SER A 39 8.22 27.10 -7.49
CA SER A 39 8.50 25.97 -8.36
C SER A 39 9.94 26.05 -8.90
N GLY A 40 10.62 24.91 -9.10
CA GLY A 40 11.88 24.82 -9.84
C GLY A 40 11.64 24.88 -11.36
N ASP A 41 12.72 24.78 -12.15
CA ASP A 41 12.69 24.96 -13.61
C ASP A 41 12.71 23.64 -14.37
N ALA A 42 13.20 22.55 -13.78
CA ALA A 42 13.33 21.24 -14.42
C ALA A 42 12.10 20.37 -14.21
N ALA A 43 11.62 19.68 -15.26
CA ALA A 43 10.61 18.64 -15.09
C ALA A 43 11.15 17.49 -14.22
N PRO A 44 10.30 16.85 -13.37
CA PRO A 44 10.72 15.68 -12.64
C PRO A 44 11.16 14.56 -13.59
N ASP A 45 12.43 14.17 -13.50
CA ASP A 45 13.01 13.09 -14.30
C ASP A 45 13.77 12.14 -13.38
N TRP A 46 13.19 10.97 -13.11
CA TRP A 46 13.84 9.93 -12.31
C TRP A 46 14.98 9.28 -13.07
N ALA A 47 14.82 9.05 -14.38
CA ALA A 47 15.83 8.36 -15.18
C ALA A 47 17.14 9.18 -15.24
N GLY A 48 17.04 10.50 -15.32
CA GLY A 48 18.20 11.40 -15.30
C GLY A 48 18.98 11.43 -13.99
N LEU A 49 18.41 10.88 -12.89
CA LEU A 49 19.11 10.75 -11.60
C LEU A 49 19.92 9.44 -11.47
N LEU A 50 19.72 8.50 -12.40
CA LEU A 50 20.27 7.16 -12.29
C LEU A 50 21.56 7.02 -13.10
N ASP A 51 22.61 6.47 -12.45
CA ASP A 51 23.70 5.87 -13.20
C ASP A 51 23.30 4.48 -13.75
N PRO A 52 24.05 3.92 -14.73
CA PRO A 52 23.68 2.63 -15.33
C PRO A 52 23.59 1.47 -14.34
N GLN A 53 24.39 1.48 -13.27
CA GLN A 53 24.36 0.41 -12.26
C GLN A 53 23.12 0.50 -11.38
N LEU A 54 22.78 1.71 -10.93
CA LEU A 54 21.58 1.95 -10.16
C LEU A 54 20.30 1.62 -10.98
N ALA A 55 20.29 2.01 -12.26
CA ALA A 55 19.18 1.67 -13.16
C ALA A 55 19.01 0.15 -13.31
N ALA A 56 20.11 -0.59 -13.48
CA ALA A 56 20.07 -2.06 -13.57
C ALA A 56 19.58 -2.71 -12.26
N LEU A 57 20.03 -2.22 -11.10
CA LEU A 57 19.58 -2.70 -9.80
C LEU A 57 18.08 -2.44 -9.59
N GLN A 58 17.60 -1.27 -9.98
CA GLN A 58 16.18 -0.93 -9.89
C GLN A 58 15.33 -1.81 -10.80
N ALA A 59 15.75 -2.04 -12.05
CA ALA A 59 15.03 -2.93 -12.96
C ALA A 59 14.89 -4.35 -12.37
N ARG A 60 16.00 -4.91 -11.87
CA ARG A 60 16.00 -6.22 -11.21
C ARG A 60 15.10 -6.25 -9.97
N ALA A 61 15.16 -5.22 -9.12
CA ALA A 61 14.32 -5.14 -7.93
C ALA A 61 12.82 -5.08 -8.29
N LEU A 62 12.44 -4.34 -9.33
CA LEU A 62 11.05 -4.25 -9.77
C LEU A 62 10.51 -5.58 -10.32
N GLU A 63 11.36 -6.43 -10.86
CA GLU A 63 10.98 -7.77 -11.36
C GLU A 63 10.93 -8.82 -10.25
N ALA A 64 11.91 -8.82 -9.33
CA ALA A 64 12.11 -9.89 -8.37
C ALA A 64 11.48 -9.63 -6.99
N ASN A 65 11.14 -8.39 -6.65
CA ASN A 65 10.76 -8.02 -5.30
C ASN A 65 9.45 -8.67 -4.83
N ARG A 66 9.51 -9.30 -3.65
CA ARG A 66 8.40 -10.06 -3.06
C ARG A 66 7.21 -9.18 -2.65
N ASP A 67 7.43 -7.92 -2.28
CA ASP A 67 6.34 -7.04 -1.87
C ASP A 67 5.49 -6.61 -3.07
N ILE A 68 6.12 -6.37 -4.23
CA ILE A 68 5.43 -6.16 -5.50
C ILE A 68 4.64 -7.41 -5.89
N ALA A 69 5.25 -8.60 -5.75
CA ALA A 69 4.57 -9.86 -6.04
C ALA A 69 3.36 -10.09 -5.12
N ARG A 70 3.49 -9.80 -3.81
CA ARG A 70 2.36 -9.87 -2.86
C ARG A 70 1.24 -8.89 -3.24
N ALA A 71 1.57 -7.65 -3.59
CA ALA A 71 0.58 -6.67 -4.03
C ALA A 71 -0.15 -7.16 -5.29
N ALA A 72 0.56 -7.74 -6.26
CA ALA A 72 -0.03 -8.32 -7.47
C ALA A 72 -0.97 -9.50 -7.16
N LEU A 73 -0.59 -10.39 -6.22
CA LEU A 73 -1.45 -11.49 -5.78
C LEU A 73 -2.70 -10.98 -5.06
N SER A 74 -2.57 -9.95 -4.20
CA SER A 74 -3.71 -9.32 -3.52
C SER A 74 -4.67 -8.68 -4.53
N TRP A 75 -4.15 -8.00 -5.55
CA TRP A 75 -4.96 -7.47 -6.63
C TRP A 75 -5.66 -8.59 -7.41
N LYS A 76 -4.95 -9.68 -7.76
CA LYS A 76 -5.56 -10.84 -8.43
C LYS A 76 -6.70 -11.45 -7.62
N GLN A 77 -6.54 -11.55 -6.30
CA GLN A 77 -7.59 -12.01 -5.40
C GLN A 77 -8.81 -11.06 -5.43
N ALA A 78 -8.58 -9.74 -5.39
CA ALA A 78 -9.65 -8.75 -5.46
C ALA A 78 -10.38 -8.79 -6.83
N GLN A 79 -9.66 -9.00 -7.93
CA GLN A 79 -10.26 -9.23 -9.25
C GLN A 79 -11.17 -10.46 -9.27
N LEU A 80 -10.72 -11.59 -8.74
CA LEU A 80 -11.52 -12.82 -8.67
C LEU A 80 -12.79 -12.61 -7.85
N LEU A 81 -12.75 -11.84 -6.75
CA LEU A 81 -13.95 -11.49 -5.99
C LEU A 81 -14.89 -10.59 -6.79
N ALA A 82 -14.37 -9.67 -7.60
CA ALA A 82 -15.21 -8.85 -8.48
C ALA A 82 -15.84 -9.68 -9.61
N GLU A 83 -15.08 -10.60 -10.21
CA GLU A 83 -15.58 -11.56 -11.19
C GLU A 83 -16.65 -12.49 -10.59
N GLN A 84 -16.41 -13.01 -9.37
CA GLN A 84 -17.38 -13.82 -8.64
C GLN A 84 -18.69 -13.04 -8.36
N SER A 85 -18.56 -11.76 -8.00
CA SER A 85 -19.73 -10.88 -7.82
C SER A 85 -20.47 -10.66 -9.13
N ALA A 86 -19.76 -10.53 -10.25
CA ALA A 86 -20.37 -10.40 -11.57
C ALA A 86 -21.12 -11.66 -12.01
N LEU A 87 -20.69 -12.85 -11.61
CA LEU A 87 -21.39 -14.10 -11.93
C LEU A 87 -22.78 -14.20 -11.29
N ARG A 88 -23.10 -13.37 -10.29
CA ARG A 88 -24.47 -13.32 -9.71
C ARG A 88 -25.54 -12.83 -10.70
N TRP A 89 -25.14 -12.25 -11.81
CA TRP A 89 -26.05 -11.88 -12.91
C TRP A 89 -26.47 -13.09 -13.77
N ALA A 90 -25.68 -14.15 -13.74
CA ALA A 90 -25.96 -15.35 -14.48
C ALA A 90 -26.96 -16.24 -13.70
N PRO A 91 -27.82 -17.01 -14.39
CA PRO A 91 -28.62 -18.04 -13.74
C PRO A 91 -27.70 -19.01 -12.97
N SER A 92 -28.05 -19.29 -11.72
CA SER A 92 -27.39 -20.34 -10.93
C SER A 92 -28.01 -21.69 -11.21
N ALA A 93 -27.21 -22.72 -11.37
CA ALA A 93 -27.66 -24.09 -11.48
C ALA A 93 -27.15 -24.93 -10.31
N SER A 94 -28.00 -25.76 -9.74
CA SER A 94 -27.65 -26.67 -8.66
C SER A 94 -28.14 -28.09 -8.97
N LEU A 95 -27.30 -29.07 -8.65
CA LEU A 95 -27.63 -30.47 -8.66
C LEU A 95 -27.50 -30.97 -7.21
N SER A 96 -28.56 -31.59 -6.70
CA SER A 96 -28.52 -32.21 -5.40
C SER A 96 -29.04 -33.64 -5.45
N ALA A 97 -28.45 -34.50 -4.65
CA ALA A 97 -28.94 -35.85 -4.41
C ALA A 97 -29.02 -36.04 -2.89
N ASN A 98 -30.10 -36.59 -2.42
CA ASN A 98 -30.32 -36.81 -1.00
C ASN A 98 -30.78 -38.23 -0.72
N ALA A 99 -30.31 -38.81 0.35
CA ALA A 99 -30.84 -40.03 0.94
C ALA A 99 -31.06 -39.76 2.42
N SER A 100 -32.25 -39.96 2.91
CA SER A 100 -32.56 -39.80 4.32
C SER A 100 -33.33 -40.99 4.88
N ARG A 101 -33.06 -41.28 6.14
CA ARG A 101 -33.77 -42.28 6.94
C ARG A 101 -34.09 -41.68 8.29
N PRO A 102 -35.39 -41.53 8.63
CA PRO A 102 -35.75 -41.06 9.96
C PRO A 102 -35.27 -42.08 11.00
N ILE A 103 -34.76 -41.59 12.14
CA ILE A 103 -34.28 -42.42 13.27
C ILE A 103 -35.40 -42.66 14.25
N GLU A 104 -36.45 -41.80 14.25
CA GLU A 104 -37.58 -41.85 15.18
C GLU A 104 -38.89 -41.97 14.45
N THR A 105 -39.82 -42.79 14.92
CA THR A 105 -41.20 -42.93 14.41
C THR A 105 -42.12 -42.01 15.17
N GLN A 106 -42.75 -41.05 14.50
CA GLN A 106 -43.83 -40.27 15.05
C GLN A 106 -45.15 -41.06 14.83
N SER A 107 -45.79 -41.47 15.90
CA SER A 107 -47.17 -41.98 15.84
C SER A 107 -48.12 -40.89 16.34
N SER A 108 -49.09 -40.51 15.51
CA SER A 108 -50.20 -39.66 15.92
C SER A 108 -51.51 -40.48 15.96
N THR A 109 -52.17 -40.46 17.09
CA THR A 109 -53.48 -41.07 17.22
C THR A 109 -54.56 -40.00 17.15
N ARG A 110 -55.43 -40.13 16.16
CA ARG A 110 -56.60 -39.27 16.00
C ARG A 110 -57.84 -40.05 16.26
N ASN A 111 -58.69 -39.58 17.14
CA ASN A 111 -60.00 -40.15 17.36
C ASN A 111 -60.98 -39.75 16.22
N VAL A 112 -61.51 -40.71 15.51
CA VAL A 112 -62.50 -40.49 14.46
C VAL A 112 -63.84 -41.07 14.92
N GLU A 113 -64.86 -40.26 14.91
CA GLU A 113 -66.24 -40.69 15.28
C GLU A 113 -66.97 -41.19 14.04
N VAL A 114 -67.34 -42.48 14.03
CA VAL A 114 -68.06 -43.09 12.97
C VAL A 114 -69.34 -43.79 13.58
N GLY A 115 -70.49 -43.27 13.25
CA GLY A 115 -71.77 -43.85 13.71
C GLY A 115 -71.98 -43.82 15.23
N GLY A 116 -71.47 -42.81 15.95
CA GLY A 116 -71.56 -42.67 17.42
C GLY A 116 -70.53 -43.50 18.22
N VAL A 117 -69.61 -44.13 17.54
CA VAL A 117 -68.51 -44.88 18.18
C VAL A 117 -67.18 -44.17 17.86
N THR A 118 -66.48 -43.83 18.89
CA THR A 118 -65.10 -43.21 18.77
C THR A 118 -64.10 -44.32 18.50
N ILE A 119 -63.52 -44.31 17.31
CA ILE A 119 -62.42 -45.24 16.93
C ILE A 119 -61.11 -44.51 16.92
N PRO A 120 -60.12 -44.91 17.74
CA PRO A 120 -58.74 -44.34 17.70
C PRO A 120 -58.06 -44.86 16.43
N VAL A 121 -57.82 -43.96 15.49
CA VAL A 121 -57.04 -44.25 14.28
C VAL A 121 -55.58 -43.79 14.57
N THR A 122 -54.66 -44.71 14.77
CA THR A 122 -53.26 -44.43 14.94
C THR A 122 -52.57 -44.47 13.58
N THR A 123 -52.11 -43.35 13.14
CA THR A 123 -51.27 -43.26 11.93
C THR A 123 -49.82 -43.24 12.39
N SER A 124 -49.11 -44.33 12.18
CA SER A 124 -47.65 -44.35 12.35
C SER A 124 -46.99 -44.03 11.04
N THR A 125 -46.18 -42.98 11.01
CA THR A 125 -45.26 -42.74 9.89
C THR A 125 -44.14 -43.78 10.03
N GLY A 126 -44.24 -44.85 9.27
CA GLY A 126 -43.22 -45.93 9.29
C GLY A 126 -41.88 -45.44 8.81
N TRP A 127 -40.86 -46.24 9.08
CA TRP A 127 -39.47 -46.05 8.66
C TRP A 127 -39.38 -45.96 7.12
N SER A 128 -39.78 -44.83 6.53
CA SER A 128 -39.64 -44.66 5.08
C SER A 128 -38.30 -43.99 4.79
N ARG A 129 -37.45 -44.72 4.12
CA ARG A 129 -36.27 -44.13 3.47
C ARG A 129 -36.73 -43.23 2.37
N SER A 130 -36.10 -42.08 2.19
CA SER A 130 -36.34 -41.26 1.02
C SER A 130 -35.06 -41.07 0.24
N TYR A 131 -35.16 -41.30 -1.03
CA TYR A 131 -34.06 -41.06 -1.99
C TYR A 131 -34.56 -40.02 -2.98
N GLY A 132 -33.75 -39.01 -3.29
CA GLY A 132 -34.16 -37.98 -4.23
C GLY A 132 -32.97 -37.38 -4.96
N ALA A 133 -33.27 -36.88 -6.14
CA ALA A 133 -32.35 -36.01 -6.87
C ALA A 133 -33.12 -34.81 -7.40
N SER A 134 -32.46 -33.66 -7.43
CA SER A 134 -33.06 -32.48 -8.03
C SER A 134 -31.98 -31.65 -8.77
N VAL A 135 -32.41 -31.12 -9.92
CA VAL A 135 -31.70 -30.09 -10.67
C VAL A 135 -32.52 -28.82 -10.56
N GLY A 136 -31.90 -27.74 -10.11
CA GLY A 136 -32.58 -26.46 -10.00
C GLY A 136 -31.81 -25.38 -10.76
N VAL A 137 -32.50 -24.45 -11.38
CA VAL A 137 -31.98 -23.23 -11.96
C VAL A 137 -32.70 -22.06 -11.30
N GLY A 138 -31.93 -21.10 -10.81
CA GLY A 138 -32.41 -19.87 -10.20
C GLY A 138 -31.86 -18.64 -10.90
N TYR A 139 -32.68 -17.62 -11.07
CA TYR A 139 -32.29 -16.33 -11.65
C TYR A 139 -32.98 -15.18 -10.91
N GLU A 140 -32.18 -14.22 -10.40
CA GLU A 140 -32.70 -12.99 -9.81
C GLU A 140 -32.67 -11.87 -10.85
N LEU A 141 -33.82 -11.22 -11.06
CA LEU A 141 -33.93 -10.09 -11.96
C LEU A 141 -33.50 -8.81 -11.22
N ASP A 142 -32.42 -8.20 -11.65
CA ASP A 142 -31.83 -6.99 -11.00
C ASP A 142 -32.57 -5.71 -11.45
N LEU A 143 -33.79 -5.53 -10.92
CA LEU A 143 -34.66 -4.39 -11.25
C LEU A 143 -34.19 -3.05 -10.71
N TRP A 144 -33.39 -3.08 -9.64
CA TRP A 144 -32.99 -1.92 -8.86
C TRP A 144 -31.46 -1.75 -8.82
N ASP A 145 -30.72 -2.39 -9.72
CA ASP A 145 -29.27 -2.37 -9.83
C ASP A 145 -28.54 -2.88 -8.58
N ARG A 146 -29.18 -3.66 -7.73
CA ARG A 146 -28.58 -4.20 -6.50
C ARG A 146 -27.34 -5.05 -6.78
N LEU A 147 -27.45 -5.99 -7.72
CA LEU A 147 -26.36 -6.87 -8.13
C LEU A 147 -25.29 -6.08 -8.90
N ALA A 148 -25.72 -5.13 -9.76
CA ALA A 148 -24.85 -4.23 -10.47
C ALA A 148 -23.98 -3.40 -9.52
N GLN A 149 -24.60 -2.76 -8.52
CA GLN A 149 -23.88 -1.95 -7.54
C GLN A 149 -23.00 -2.81 -6.62
N SER A 150 -23.44 -4.03 -6.26
CA SER A 150 -22.58 -4.98 -5.53
C SER A 150 -21.29 -5.29 -6.31
N THR A 151 -21.43 -5.54 -7.63
CA THR A 151 -20.29 -5.78 -8.51
C THR A 151 -19.43 -4.52 -8.68
N ALA A 152 -20.04 -3.34 -8.79
CA ALA A 152 -19.33 -2.07 -8.87
C ALA A 152 -18.49 -1.82 -7.61
N ALA A 153 -19.03 -2.12 -6.42
CA ALA A 153 -18.29 -2.02 -5.16
C ALA A 153 -17.03 -2.93 -5.15
N GLN A 154 -17.17 -4.18 -5.62
CA GLN A 154 -16.03 -5.11 -5.69
C GLN A 154 -15.00 -4.70 -6.75
N ARG A 155 -15.43 -4.16 -7.89
CA ARG A 155 -14.53 -3.60 -8.91
C ARG A 155 -13.74 -2.40 -8.37
N ALA A 156 -14.41 -1.49 -7.68
CA ALA A 156 -13.73 -0.35 -7.04
C ALA A 156 -12.71 -0.81 -5.99
N ASN A 157 -13.03 -1.85 -5.19
CA ASN A 157 -12.06 -2.45 -4.27
C ASN A 157 -10.87 -3.09 -5.01
N ALA A 158 -11.09 -3.74 -6.16
CA ALA A 158 -10.01 -4.29 -6.96
C ALA A 158 -9.08 -3.19 -7.53
N GLU A 159 -9.66 -2.08 -8.02
CA GLU A 159 -8.88 -0.92 -8.46
C GLU A 159 -8.12 -0.26 -7.31
N ALA A 160 -8.72 -0.14 -6.12
CA ALA A 160 -8.02 0.31 -4.91
C ALA A 160 -6.82 -0.58 -4.58
N THR A 161 -6.95 -1.90 -4.69
CA THR A 161 -5.84 -2.84 -4.44
C THR A 161 -4.79 -2.79 -5.55
N ARG A 162 -5.17 -2.46 -6.79
CA ARG A 162 -4.22 -2.27 -7.90
C ARG A 162 -3.23 -1.15 -7.61
N THR A 163 -3.69 -0.06 -7.00
CA THR A 163 -2.82 1.07 -6.67
C THR A 163 -1.72 0.72 -5.66
N ASP A 164 -1.89 -0.36 -4.88
CA ASP A 164 -0.84 -0.86 -3.98
C ASP A 164 0.39 -1.38 -4.73
N ILE A 165 0.22 -1.86 -5.98
CA ILE A 165 1.34 -2.27 -6.84
C ILE A 165 2.19 -1.04 -7.21
N ASP A 166 1.54 0.06 -7.60
CA ASP A 166 2.22 1.29 -7.98
C ASP A 166 2.92 1.93 -6.77
N ALA A 167 2.25 1.92 -5.60
CA ALA A 167 2.86 2.37 -4.34
C ALA A 167 4.09 1.52 -3.95
N ALA A 168 4.00 0.19 -4.09
CA ALA A 168 5.12 -0.71 -3.84
C ALA A 168 6.29 -0.43 -4.78
N ARG A 169 6.04 -0.28 -6.09
CA ARG A 169 7.07 0.05 -7.08
C ARG A 169 7.80 1.34 -6.76
N LEU A 170 7.06 2.40 -6.41
CA LEU A 170 7.66 3.68 -6.01
C LEU A 170 8.52 3.53 -4.74
N SER A 171 8.02 2.79 -3.77
CA SER A 171 8.76 2.53 -2.52
C SER A 171 10.05 1.77 -2.78
N ILE A 172 10.01 0.69 -3.58
CA ILE A 172 11.19 -0.12 -3.92
C ILE A 172 12.21 0.69 -4.70
N ARG A 173 11.80 1.50 -5.70
CA ARG A 173 12.71 2.40 -6.40
C ARG A 173 13.46 3.34 -5.46
N SER A 174 12.74 3.96 -4.54
CA SER A 174 13.34 4.87 -3.55
C SER A 174 14.30 4.15 -2.62
N GLN A 175 13.92 2.97 -2.11
CA GLN A 175 14.76 2.19 -1.18
C GLN A 175 16.04 1.66 -1.83
N VAL A 176 15.97 1.18 -3.09
CA VAL A 176 17.15 0.74 -3.86
C VAL A 176 18.12 1.92 -4.06
N ALA A 177 17.61 3.10 -4.42
CA ALA A 177 18.43 4.29 -4.60
C ALA A 177 19.08 4.73 -3.28
N GLU A 178 18.35 4.74 -2.17
CA GLU A 178 18.85 5.09 -0.85
C GLU A 178 19.98 4.13 -0.41
N ALA A 179 19.76 2.81 -0.53
CA ALA A 179 20.77 1.82 -0.17
C ALA A 179 22.03 1.93 -1.05
N TYR A 180 21.84 2.17 -2.36
CA TYR A 180 22.95 2.36 -3.31
C TYR A 180 23.78 3.60 -2.97
N TRP A 181 23.14 4.77 -2.80
CA TRP A 181 23.86 6.01 -2.46
C TRP A 181 24.45 5.96 -1.06
N THR A 182 23.86 5.25 -0.11
CA THR A 182 24.43 5.03 1.21
C THR A 182 25.72 4.21 1.11
N LEU A 183 25.75 3.15 0.30
CA LEU A 183 26.99 2.41 0.00
C LEU A 183 28.05 3.29 -0.65
N ALA A 184 27.65 4.16 -1.59
CA ALA A 184 28.54 5.12 -2.21
C ALA A 184 29.16 6.09 -1.20
N ALA A 185 28.35 6.60 -0.27
CA ALA A 185 28.80 7.49 0.79
C ALA A 185 29.76 6.79 1.77
N ILE A 186 29.47 5.55 2.16
CA ILE A 186 30.34 4.74 3.03
C ILE A 186 31.70 4.51 2.34
N ARG A 187 31.68 4.15 1.05
CA ARG A 187 32.91 3.97 0.26
C ARG A 187 33.75 5.24 0.21
N ALA A 188 33.10 6.41 0.02
CA ALA A 188 33.80 7.70 0.00
C ALA A 188 34.30 8.13 1.39
N GLN A 189 33.63 7.78 2.48
CA GLN A 189 34.02 8.08 3.84
C GLN A 189 35.17 7.20 4.35
N LYS A 190 35.29 5.97 3.87
CA LYS A 190 36.27 5.00 4.36
C LYS A 190 37.74 5.53 4.30
N PRO A 191 38.27 6.01 3.15
CA PRO A 191 39.64 6.51 3.08
C PRO A 191 39.85 7.74 3.96
N LEU A 192 38.86 8.59 4.18
CA LEU A 192 38.95 9.73 5.10
C LEU A 192 39.05 9.25 6.55
N ALA A 193 38.28 8.23 6.93
CA ALA A 193 38.34 7.64 8.26
C ALA A 193 39.68 6.91 8.51
N GLU A 194 40.22 6.23 7.51
CA GLU A 194 41.56 5.60 7.58
C GLU A 194 42.64 6.68 7.77
N THR A 195 42.55 7.80 7.03
CA THR A 195 43.48 8.94 7.19
C THR A 195 43.34 9.57 8.59
N GLN A 196 42.10 9.77 9.07
CA GLN A 196 41.84 10.29 10.42
C GLN A 196 42.47 9.40 11.50
N LEU A 197 42.31 8.08 11.36
CA LEU A 197 42.92 7.10 12.27
C LEU A 197 44.47 7.22 12.28
N ALA A 198 45.08 7.33 11.11
CA ALA A 198 46.53 7.50 10.99
C ALA A 198 47.00 8.79 11.67
N LEU A 199 46.33 9.93 11.43
CA LEU A 199 46.62 11.20 12.08
C LEU A 199 46.49 11.13 13.61
N THR A 200 45.45 10.47 14.10
CA THR A 200 45.22 10.33 15.55
C THR A 200 46.28 9.45 16.19
N ARG A 201 46.74 8.38 15.53
CA ARG A 201 47.86 7.55 16.00
C ARG A 201 49.18 8.37 16.07
N GLU A 202 49.48 9.14 15.05
CA GLU A 202 50.62 10.01 15.02
C GLU A 202 50.56 11.06 16.16
N THR A 203 49.42 11.70 16.35
CA THR A 203 49.19 12.67 17.43
C THR A 203 49.40 12.04 18.80
N LEU A 204 48.96 10.78 19.00
CA LEU A 204 49.17 10.05 20.24
C LEU A 204 50.68 9.84 20.53
N GLU A 205 51.45 9.41 19.54
CA GLU A 205 52.91 9.20 19.72
C GLU A 205 53.64 10.50 19.99
N LEU A 206 53.30 11.57 19.31
CA LEU A 206 53.87 12.93 19.59
C LEU A 206 53.51 13.38 21.01
N THR A 207 52.27 13.16 21.46
CA THR A 207 51.83 13.53 22.82
C THR A 207 52.56 12.70 23.87
N ARG A 208 52.72 11.39 23.67
CA ARG A 208 53.53 10.52 24.55
C ARG A 208 54.98 10.97 24.68
N SER A 209 55.62 11.39 23.57
CA SER A 209 56.97 11.92 23.58
C SER A 209 57.06 13.19 24.43
N ARG A 210 56.14 14.14 24.24
CA ARG A 210 56.09 15.39 25.00
C ARG A 210 55.86 15.19 26.49
N VAL A 211 55.02 14.18 26.87
CA VAL A 211 54.83 13.82 28.28
C VAL A 211 56.12 13.23 28.87
N ARG A 212 56.81 12.34 28.15
CA ARG A 212 58.13 11.81 28.59
C ARG A 212 59.18 12.91 28.78
N GLU A 213 59.11 13.96 27.99
CA GLU A 213 59.99 15.15 28.09
C GLU A 213 59.52 16.14 29.17
N GLY A 214 58.46 15.85 29.90
CA GLY A 214 57.91 16.73 30.94
C GLY A 214 57.19 17.99 30.40
N LYS A 215 56.95 18.07 29.09
CA LYS A 215 56.34 19.24 28.42
C LYS A 215 54.82 19.24 28.44
N LEU A 216 54.17 18.08 28.70
CA LEU A 216 52.72 17.91 28.79
C LEU A 216 52.37 17.05 30.01
N LEU A 217 51.14 17.20 30.48
CA LEU A 217 50.60 16.37 31.56
C LEU A 217 50.13 14.98 31.03
N PRO A 218 50.21 13.90 31.82
CA PRO A 218 49.79 12.57 31.43
C PRO A 218 48.34 12.51 30.93
N ILE A 219 47.45 13.32 31.47
CA ILE A 219 46.03 13.40 31.08
C ILE A 219 45.84 13.73 29.58
N GLU A 220 46.79 14.38 28.94
CA GLU A 220 46.70 14.67 27.50
C GLU A 220 46.89 13.40 26.66
N VAL A 221 47.62 12.40 27.11
CA VAL A 221 47.70 11.08 26.47
C VAL A 221 46.37 10.38 26.53
N ASP A 222 45.67 10.42 27.67
CA ASP A 222 44.39 9.78 27.86
C ASP A 222 43.31 10.39 26.94
N LYS A 223 43.30 11.71 26.79
CA LYS A 223 42.40 12.40 25.85
C LYS A 223 42.59 11.93 24.40
N ILE A 224 43.83 11.82 23.94
CA ILE A 224 44.10 11.37 22.57
C ILE A 224 43.84 9.88 22.42
N ALA A 225 44.06 9.07 23.46
CA ALA A 225 43.70 7.64 23.46
C ALA A 225 42.21 7.42 23.29
N VAL A 226 41.34 8.23 23.92
CA VAL A 226 39.88 8.19 23.70
C VAL A 226 39.53 8.54 22.24
N ASN A 227 40.17 9.56 21.66
CA ASN A 227 39.99 9.92 20.26
C ASN A 227 40.42 8.79 19.30
N LEU A 228 41.49 8.06 19.64
CA LEU A 228 41.95 6.90 18.88
C LEU A 228 40.91 5.79 18.90
N GLN A 229 40.35 5.46 20.08
CA GLN A 229 39.26 4.48 20.17
C GLN A 229 38.06 4.90 19.33
N ALA A 230 37.65 6.16 19.35
CA ALA A 230 36.54 6.68 18.54
C ALA A 230 36.83 6.54 17.04
N ALA A 231 38.08 6.81 16.58
CA ALA A 231 38.49 6.64 15.18
C ALA A 231 38.47 5.15 14.74
N GLU A 232 38.92 4.24 15.61
CA GLU A 232 38.85 2.79 15.36
C GLU A 232 37.41 2.28 15.29
N SER A 233 36.57 2.72 16.23
CA SER A 233 35.11 2.39 16.20
C SER A 233 34.48 2.91 14.93
N ARG A 234 34.80 4.10 14.47
CA ARG A 234 34.24 4.67 13.24
C ARG A 234 34.53 3.81 12.01
N LEU A 235 35.71 3.22 11.88
CA LEU A 235 36.02 2.30 10.78
C LEU A 235 35.24 1.00 10.88
N ALA A 236 35.07 0.46 12.10
CA ALA A 236 34.24 -0.74 12.32
C ALA A 236 32.77 -0.47 12.00
N ASP A 237 32.24 0.69 12.40
CA ASP A 237 30.87 1.12 12.07
C ASP A 237 30.65 1.22 10.56
N LEU A 238 31.57 1.87 9.82
CA LEU A 238 31.47 1.95 8.36
C LEU A 238 31.50 0.58 7.69
N ALA A 239 32.27 -0.37 8.20
CA ALA A 239 32.29 -1.74 7.68
C ALA A 239 30.96 -2.48 7.96
N ALA A 240 30.43 -2.33 9.17
CA ALA A 240 29.13 -2.90 9.55
C ALA A 240 27.98 -2.28 8.74
N ASP A 241 27.94 -0.96 8.60
CA ASP A 241 26.95 -0.23 7.81
C ASP A 241 26.97 -0.68 6.34
N ALA A 242 28.16 -0.89 5.76
CA ALA A 242 28.27 -1.41 4.40
C ALA A 242 27.66 -2.81 4.26
N GLN A 243 27.86 -3.69 5.25
CA GLN A 243 27.23 -5.02 5.26
C GLN A 243 25.71 -4.94 5.38
N LEU A 244 25.19 -4.08 6.27
CA LEU A 244 23.76 -3.87 6.43
C LEU A 244 23.11 -3.37 5.13
N GLN A 245 23.73 -2.39 4.45
CA GLN A 245 23.18 -1.90 3.18
C GLN A 245 23.19 -2.96 2.07
N ARG A 246 24.22 -3.81 2.03
CA ARG A 246 24.26 -4.96 1.10
C ARG A 246 23.15 -5.96 1.41
N GLN A 247 22.85 -6.24 2.68
CA GLN A 247 21.73 -7.10 3.07
C GLN A 247 20.38 -6.47 2.67
N ILE A 248 20.21 -5.17 2.84
CA ILE A 248 19.01 -4.45 2.39
C ILE A 248 18.85 -4.61 0.87
N LEU A 249 19.91 -4.42 0.08
CA LEU A 249 19.87 -4.64 -1.36
C LEU A 249 19.54 -6.09 -1.71
N ALA A 250 20.12 -7.07 -1.01
CA ALA A 250 19.78 -8.47 -1.23
C ALA A 250 18.30 -8.77 -1.03
N LEU A 251 17.69 -8.22 0.04
CA LEU A 251 16.26 -8.37 0.32
C LEU A 251 15.39 -7.69 -0.75
N LEU A 252 15.79 -6.51 -1.22
CA LEU A 252 15.07 -5.79 -2.26
C LEU A 252 15.13 -6.48 -3.61
N LEU A 253 16.24 -7.19 -3.90
CA LEU A 253 16.50 -7.90 -5.15
C LEU A 253 16.08 -9.39 -5.10
N ASP A 254 15.61 -9.88 -3.96
CA ASP A 254 15.35 -11.30 -3.70
C ASP A 254 16.58 -12.20 -3.97
N GLU A 255 17.76 -11.75 -3.51
CA GLU A 255 19.03 -12.42 -3.69
C GLU A 255 19.57 -13.05 -2.40
N PRO A 256 20.44 -14.08 -2.51
CA PRO A 256 21.13 -14.65 -1.35
C PRO A 256 22.03 -13.61 -0.65
N LEU A 257 22.13 -13.73 0.68
CA LEU A 257 23.08 -12.94 1.46
C LEU A 257 24.53 -13.40 1.18
N PRO A 258 25.52 -12.46 1.19
CA PRO A 258 25.46 -11.08 1.72
C PRO A 258 24.96 -10.00 0.75
N GLY A 259 24.49 -10.35 -0.43
CA GLY A 259 23.98 -9.41 -1.43
C GLY A 259 25.07 -8.74 -2.28
N PRO A 260 24.65 -7.95 -3.29
CA PRO A 260 25.54 -7.32 -4.24
C PRO A 260 26.39 -6.22 -3.59
N SER A 261 27.59 -6.01 -4.13
CA SER A 261 28.50 -4.92 -3.76
C SER A 261 28.79 -4.06 -4.99
N PRO A 262 27.81 -3.21 -5.40
CA PRO A 262 27.97 -2.38 -6.58
C PRO A 262 29.11 -1.39 -6.40
N GLU A 263 29.75 -1.00 -7.51
CA GLU A 263 30.74 0.09 -7.52
C GLU A 263 30.02 1.45 -7.47
N ALA A 264 29.30 1.67 -6.39
CA ALA A 264 28.50 2.86 -6.21
C ALA A 264 29.34 4.11 -6.04
N ALA A 265 28.95 5.20 -6.68
CA ALA A 265 29.47 6.53 -6.49
C ALA A 265 28.33 7.52 -6.23
N LEU A 266 28.57 8.49 -5.35
CA LEU A 266 27.62 9.60 -5.21
C LEU A 266 27.70 10.48 -6.46
N PRO A 267 26.56 10.91 -7.02
CA PRO A 267 26.56 11.81 -8.15
C PRO A 267 27.35 13.11 -7.84
N ALA A 268 28.16 13.56 -8.79
CA ALA A 268 29.07 14.68 -8.58
C ALA A 268 28.37 16.05 -8.52
N GLY A 269 27.21 16.17 -9.20
CA GLY A 269 26.43 17.41 -9.32
C GLY A 269 25.47 17.66 -8.16
N GLU A 270 24.77 18.78 -8.23
CA GLU A 270 23.57 19.04 -7.43
C GLU A 270 22.34 18.40 -8.10
N PRO A 271 21.40 17.86 -7.30
CA PRO A 271 20.17 17.37 -7.86
C PRO A 271 19.36 18.54 -8.46
N PRO A 272 18.63 18.32 -9.56
CA PRO A 272 17.84 19.36 -10.22
C PRO A 272 16.73 19.88 -9.32
N ARG A 273 16.45 21.17 -9.40
CA ARG A 273 15.26 21.77 -8.77
C ARG A 273 14.06 21.54 -9.68
N TRP A 274 13.19 20.63 -9.30
CA TRP A 274 12.05 20.26 -10.12
C TRP A 274 10.94 21.31 -10.11
N ARG A 275 10.38 21.56 -11.30
CA ARG A 275 9.14 22.29 -11.46
C ARG A 275 7.98 21.34 -11.16
N LEU A 276 7.19 21.67 -10.15
CA LEU A 276 6.02 20.90 -9.79
C LEU A 276 4.82 21.32 -10.65
N ALA A 277 4.04 20.33 -11.10
CA ALA A 277 2.71 20.57 -11.64
C ALA A 277 1.78 21.16 -10.56
N GLU A 278 0.59 21.59 -10.96
CA GLU A 278 -0.41 22.08 -9.99
C GLU A 278 -0.73 21.04 -8.92
N PRO A 279 -1.01 21.46 -7.65
CA PRO A 279 -1.28 20.52 -6.56
C PRO A 279 -2.34 19.47 -6.90
N ALA A 280 -3.41 19.87 -7.59
CA ALA A 280 -4.48 18.96 -7.99
C ALA A 280 -4.01 17.85 -8.95
N GLU A 281 -3.13 18.18 -9.88
CA GLU A 281 -2.55 17.23 -10.85
C GLU A 281 -1.62 16.22 -10.14
N VAL A 282 -0.74 16.71 -9.27
CA VAL A 282 0.18 15.86 -8.51
C VAL A 282 -0.60 14.90 -7.61
N LEU A 283 -1.59 15.41 -6.88
CA LEU A 283 -2.42 14.59 -6.00
C LEU A 283 -3.20 13.52 -6.77
N ALA A 284 -3.68 13.83 -7.99
CA ALA A 284 -4.40 12.86 -8.80
C ALA A 284 -3.53 11.66 -9.25
N ARG A 285 -2.21 11.82 -9.34
CA ARG A 285 -1.26 10.75 -9.73
C ARG A 285 -0.85 9.87 -8.57
N ARG A 286 -0.99 10.33 -7.32
CA ARG A 286 -0.55 9.58 -6.13
C ARG A 286 -1.37 8.31 -5.91
N PRO A 287 -0.71 7.15 -5.74
CA PRO A 287 -1.40 5.87 -5.52
C PRO A 287 -2.26 5.85 -4.25
N ASP A 288 -1.84 6.50 -3.16
CA ASP A 288 -2.58 6.59 -1.90
C ASP A 288 -3.87 7.41 -2.05
N VAL A 289 -3.84 8.50 -2.81
CA VAL A 289 -5.02 9.32 -3.13
C VAL A 289 -5.98 8.57 -4.05
N GLN A 290 -5.47 7.88 -5.08
CA GLN A 290 -6.28 7.04 -5.96
C GLN A 290 -6.97 5.93 -5.17
N LYS A 291 -6.25 5.25 -4.28
CA LYS A 291 -6.81 4.23 -3.38
C LYS A 291 -7.97 4.77 -2.55
N ALA A 292 -7.80 5.94 -1.94
CA ALA A 292 -8.83 6.57 -1.14
C ALA A 292 -10.07 6.97 -1.99
N ARG A 293 -9.87 7.43 -3.24
CA ARG A 293 -10.97 7.69 -4.19
C ARG A 293 -11.76 6.43 -4.51
N PHE A 294 -11.09 5.35 -4.87
CA PHE A 294 -11.77 4.06 -5.09
C PHE A 294 -12.47 3.55 -3.83
N GLY A 295 -11.96 3.86 -2.64
CA GLY A 295 -12.63 3.59 -1.38
C GLY A 295 -13.97 4.32 -1.25
N VAL A 296 -14.04 5.59 -1.66
CA VAL A 296 -15.29 6.36 -1.73
C VAL A 296 -16.26 5.75 -2.75
N ASP A 297 -15.77 5.40 -3.95
CA ASP A 297 -16.59 4.77 -5.00
C ASP A 297 -17.19 3.42 -4.53
N ALA A 298 -16.39 2.61 -3.84
CA ALA A 298 -16.84 1.35 -3.26
C ALA A 298 -17.92 1.57 -2.19
N SER A 299 -17.75 2.54 -1.31
CA SER A 299 -18.71 2.86 -0.25
C SER A 299 -20.00 3.46 -0.82
N LEU A 300 -19.92 4.28 -1.87
CA LEU A 300 -21.07 4.80 -2.60
C LEU A 300 -21.87 3.66 -3.24
N ALA A 301 -21.19 2.72 -3.88
CA ALA A 301 -21.84 1.55 -4.47
C ALA A 301 -22.52 0.68 -3.40
N ARG A 302 -21.90 0.49 -2.20
CA ARG A 302 -22.54 -0.22 -1.07
C ARG A 302 -23.76 0.52 -0.54
N LEU A 303 -23.73 1.85 -0.46
CA LEU A 303 -24.90 2.64 -0.09
C LEU A 303 -26.07 2.37 -1.08
N ARG A 304 -25.79 2.38 -2.39
CA ARG A 304 -26.81 2.08 -3.41
C ARG A 304 -27.34 0.65 -3.30
N VAL A 305 -26.51 -0.34 -2.94
CA VAL A 305 -26.96 -1.69 -2.62
C VAL A 305 -27.97 -1.67 -1.47
N SER A 306 -27.64 -0.97 -0.37
CA SER A 306 -28.53 -0.88 0.81
C SER A 306 -29.82 -0.11 0.53
N GLU A 307 -29.80 0.84 -0.39
CA GLU A 307 -31.01 1.50 -0.91
C GLU A 307 -31.86 0.56 -1.75
N ALA A 308 -31.24 -0.22 -2.65
CA ALA A 308 -31.89 -1.21 -3.49
C ALA A 308 -32.53 -2.36 -2.68
N ASP A 309 -31.92 -2.75 -1.55
CA ASP A 309 -32.44 -3.80 -0.66
C ASP A 309 -33.83 -3.45 -0.03
N ARG A 310 -34.25 -2.19 -0.09
CA ARG A 310 -35.56 -1.74 0.39
C ARG A 310 -36.69 -1.98 -0.60
N TYR A 311 -36.37 -2.34 -1.83
CA TYR A 311 -37.34 -2.59 -2.90
C TYR A 311 -37.62 -4.07 -3.09
N PRO A 312 -38.78 -4.42 -3.69
CA PRO A 312 -39.16 -5.81 -3.93
C PRO A 312 -38.15 -6.52 -4.83
N ARG A 313 -37.81 -7.77 -4.49
CA ARG A 313 -36.94 -8.63 -5.29
C ARG A 313 -37.74 -9.68 -6.03
N LEU A 314 -37.51 -9.83 -7.33
CA LEU A 314 -38.15 -10.79 -8.20
C LEU A 314 -37.12 -11.84 -8.64
N SER A 315 -37.44 -13.11 -8.36
CA SER A 315 -36.60 -14.22 -8.81
C SER A 315 -37.44 -15.28 -9.51
N PHE A 316 -36.85 -15.93 -10.49
CA PHE A 316 -37.42 -17.05 -11.22
C PHE A 316 -36.66 -18.32 -10.84
N SER A 317 -37.38 -19.42 -10.75
CA SER A 317 -36.81 -20.73 -10.53
C SER A 317 -37.42 -21.76 -11.46
N ALA A 318 -36.58 -22.67 -11.95
CA ALA A 318 -37.02 -23.86 -12.67
C ALA A 318 -36.36 -25.07 -12.01
N GLY A 319 -37.13 -26.14 -11.82
CA GLY A 319 -36.57 -27.32 -11.17
C GLY A 319 -37.11 -28.60 -11.77
N LEU A 320 -36.28 -29.62 -11.80
CA LEU A 320 -36.66 -31.00 -12.06
C LEU A 320 -36.24 -31.80 -10.83
N SER A 321 -37.17 -32.42 -10.17
CA SER A 321 -36.92 -33.27 -9.02
C SER A 321 -37.52 -34.65 -9.21
N THR A 322 -36.91 -35.63 -8.59
CA THR A 322 -37.41 -36.99 -8.58
C THR A 322 -37.09 -37.62 -7.23
N GLY A 323 -37.94 -38.56 -6.78
CA GLY A 323 -37.73 -39.21 -5.51
C GLY A 323 -38.55 -40.47 -5.35
N GLY A 324 -38.16 -41.31 -4.39
CA GLY A 324 -38.85 -42.54 -4.06
C GLY A 324 -38.47 -43.09 -2.70
N SER A 325 -39.25 -44.05 -2.20
CA SER A 325 -39.00 -44.72 -0.92
C SER A 325 -37.91 -45.83 -1.00
N HIS A 326 -37.57 -46.25 -2.21
CA HIS A 326 -36.56 -47.28 -2.47
C HIS A 326 -35.45 -46.74 -3.41
N ALA A 327 -34.25 -47.18 -3.22
CA ALA A 327 -33.12 -46.77 -4.05
C ALA A 327 -33.30 -47.08 -5.56
N ARG A 328 -34.06 -48.11 -5.93
CA ARG A 328 -34.38 -48.45 -7.33
C ARG A 328 -35.42 -47.53 -7.97
N ASP A 329 -36.22 -46.84 -7.14
CA ASP A 329 -37.39 -46.07 -7.60
C ASP A 329 -37.12 -44.55 -7.57
N TRP A 330 -35.89 -44.16 -7.29
CA TRP A 330 -35.50 -42.75 -7.11
C TRP A 330 -35.69 -41.87 -8.38
N LEU A 331 -35.75 -42.49 -9.58
CA LEU A 331 -36.03 -41.83 -10.86
C LEU A 331 -37.47 -42.05 -11.37
N SER A 332 -38.31 -42.75 -10.64
CA SER A 332 -39.61 -43.19 -11.12
C SER A 332 -40.68 -42.11 -11.19
N GLN A 333 -40.52 -40.99 -10.48
CA GLN A 333 -41.50 -39.91 -10.40
C GLN A 333 -40.85 -38.53 -10.65
N PRO A 334 -40.52 -38.20 -11.90
CA PRO A 334 -39.96 -36.88 -12.22
C PRO A 334 -41.04 -35.81 -12.11
N LEU A 335 -40.77 -34.75 -11.37
CA LEU A 335 -41.60 -33.56 -11.21
C LEU A 335 -40.85 -32.34 -11.73
N ALA A 336 -41.40 -31.69 -12.74
CA ALA A 336 -40.96 -30.40 -13.23
C ALA A 336 -41.71 -29.27 -12.53
N SER A 337 -40.99 -28.24 -12.09
CA SER A 337 -41.57 -27.06 -11.44
C SER A 337 -41.02 -25.78 -12.07
N LEU A 338 -41.89 -24.80 -12.25
CA LEU A 338 -41.56 -23.43 -12.58
C LEU A 338 -42.11 -22.53 -11.48
N GLY A 339 -41.29 -21.67 -10.93
CA GLY A 339 -41.68 -20.79 -9.85
C GLY A 339 -41.26 -19.36 -10.09
N THR A 340 -42.04 -18.44 -9.57
CA THR A 340 -41.71 -17.03 -9.47
C THR A 340 -41.82 -16.65 -8.00
N ASN A 341 -40.79 -16.03 -7.47
CA ASN A 341 -40.76 -15.58 -6.06
C ASN A 341 -40.58 -14.07 -6.02
N LEU A 342 -41.57 -13.39 -5.41
CA LEU A 342 -41.53 -11.96 -5.14
C LEU A 342 -41.36 -11.72 -3.64
N ILE A 343 -40.22 -11.19 -3.23
CA ILE A 343 -39.96 -10.85 -1.84
C ILE A 343 -40.17 -9.36 -1.67
N VAL A 344 -41.13 -8.97 -0.85
CA VAL A 344 -41.38 -7.55 -0.49
C VAL A 344 -41.04 -7.35 0.98
N PRO A 345 -40.04 -6.54 1.30
CA PRO A 345 -39.53 -6.39 2.68
C PRO A 345 -40.41 -5.44 3.52
N MET A 346 -41.72 -5.76 3.70
CA MET A 346 -42.67 -4.89 4.39
C MET A 346 -42.46 -4.84 5.91
N ILE A 347 -42.02 -5.92 6.53
CA ILE A 347 -41.88 -6.03 8.00
C ILE A 347 -40.49 -5.54 8.43
N ASP A 348 -39.46 -5.73 7.62
CA ASP A 348 -38.06 -5.43 7.92
C ASP A 348 -37.62 -3.99 7.58
N TRP A 349 -38.55 -3.10 7.24
CA TRP A 349 -38.24 -1.76 6.74
C TRP A 349 -37.36 -0.96 7.71
N GLN A 350 -37.57 -1.11 9.02
CA GLN A 350 -36.75 -0.42 10.03
C GLN A 350 -35.32 -0.94 10.07
N ARG A 351 -35.13 -2.26 9.96
CA ARG A 351 -33.80 -2.87 9.86
C ARG A 351 -33.07 -2.41 8.59
N LEU A 352 -33.76 -2.36 7.47
CA LEU A 352 -33.20 -1.88 6.19
C LEU A 352 -32.91 -0.38 6.21
N ALA A 353 -33.70 0.41 6.92
CA ALA A 353 -33.39 1.84 7.14
C ALA A 353 -32.07 2.02 7.93
N LEU A 354 -31.91 1.25 9.01
CA LEU A 354 -30.65 1.26 9.80
C LEU A 354 -29.46 0.77 8.99
N GLN A 355 -29.62 -0.24 8.13
CA GLN A 355 -28.56 -0.70 7.24
C GLN A 355 -28.15 0.38 6.24
N ARG A 356 -29.12 1.09 5.64
CA ARG A 356 -28.83 2.25 4.76
C ARG A 356 -28.12 3.37 5.52
N ASP A 357 -28.55 3.70 6.73
CA ASP A 357 -27.93 4.76 7.54
C ASP A 357 -26.50 4.35 7.95
N GLY A 358 -26.28 3.06 8.22
CA GLY A 358 -24.93 2.50 8.42
C GLY A 358 -24.05 2.66 7.18
N ALA A 359 -24.56 2.26 6.00
CA ALA A 359 -23.83 2.41 4.73
C ALA A 359 -23.55 3.89 4.38
N ARG A 360 -24.46 4.81 4.75
CA ARG A 360 -24.23 6.24 4.60
C ARG A 360 -23.11 6.72 5.51
N THR A 361 -23.08 6.26 6.76
CA THR A 361 -21.99 6.56 7.69
C THR A 361 -20.64 6.03 7.19
N GLU A 362 -20.63 4.84 6.55
CA GLU A 362 -19.42 4.31 5.89
C GLU A 362 -18.94 5.19 4.73
N LEU A 363 -19.87 5.73 3.92
CA LEU A 363 -19.54 6.68 2.85
C LEU A 363 -18.95 7.97 3.41
N ASP A 364 -19.56 8.53 4.48
CA ASP A 364 -19.07 9.74 5.14
C ASP A 364 -17.67 9.51 5.74
N ALA A 365 -17.42 8.33 6.33
CA ALA A 365 -16.10 7.94 6.83
C ALA A 365 -15.07 7.79 5.70
N ALA A 366 -15.45 7.20 4.55
CA ALA A 366 -14.58 7.10 3.38
C ALA A 366 -14.24 8.50 2.82
N ALA A 367 -15.19 9.41 2.82
CA ALA A 367 -14.99 10.80 2.43
C ALA A 367 -14.01 11.55 3.34
N LEU A 368 -14.12 11.35 4.64
CA LEU A 368 -13.15 11.90 5.61
C LEU A 368 -11.76 11.29 5.41
N THR A 369 -11.69 9.99 5.13
CA THR A 369 -10.43 9.31 4.82
C THR A 369 -9.76 9.89 3.57
N LEU A 370 -10.52 10.17 2.50
CA LEU A 370 -10.00 10.82 1.30
C LEU A 370 -9.47 12.22 1.62
N ARG A 371 -10.22 13.00 2.39
CA ARG A 371 -9.78 14.35 2.80
C ARG A 371 -8.48 14.32 3.62
N ASP A 372 -8.40 13.42 4.58
CA ASP A 372 -7.19 13.23 5.40
C ASP A 372 -6.00 12.78 4.55
N THR A 373 -6.21 11.86 3.61
CA THR A 373 -5.17 11.41 2.68
C THR A 373 -4.67 12.55 1.80
N LEU A 374 -5.56 13.40 1.27
CA LEU A 374 -5.19 14.57 0.49
C LEU A 374 -4.37 15.58 1.31
N GLN A 375 -4.77 15.85 2.55
CA GLN A 375 -4.04 16.76 3.43
C GLN A 375 -2.66 16.21 3.80
N ARG A 376 -2.57 14.91 4.11
CA ARG A 376 -1.27 14.25 4.37
C ARG A 376 -0.37 14.25 3.16
N ALA A 377 -0.93 14.01 1.96
CA ALA A 377 -0.18 14.03 0.72
C ALA A 377 0.41 15.42 0.43
N LEU A 378 -0.35 16.49 0.65
CA LEU A 378 0.14 17.87 0.54
C LEU A 378 1.24 18.16 1.57
N ALA A 379 1.00 17.81 2.84
CA ALA A 379 1.97 18.01 3.91
C ALA A 379 3.27 17.23 3.68
N ASP A 380 3.18 16.00 3.13
CA ASP A 380 4.33 15.18 2.79
C ASP A 380 5.20 15.87 1.71
N ILE A 381 4.60 16.33 0.61
CA ILE A 381 5.32 17.03 -0.46
C ILE A 381 6.01 18.30 0.07
N GLU A 382 5.27 19.14 0.81
CA GLU A 382 5.84 20.37 1.38
C GLU A 382 6.96 20.05 2.39
N THR A 383 6.80 19.01 3.20
CA THR A 383 7.85 18.56 4.12
C THR A 383 9.12 18.14 3.37
N GLN A 384 9.00 17.33 2.30
CA GLN A 384 10.18 16.93 1.52
C GLN A 384 10.87 18.13 0.86
N ARG A 385 10.12 19.14 0.43
CA ARG A 385 10.68 20.38 -0.14
C ARG A 385 11.43 21.21 0.91
N ILE A 386 10.82 21.41 2.08
CA ILE A 386 11.45 22.13 3.19
C ILE A 386 12.76 21.44 3.61
N GLU A 387 12.72 20.10 3.73
CA GLU A 387 13.89 19.30 4.08
C GLU A 387 14.99 19.36 3.00
N ALA A 388 14.61 19.33 1.71
CA ALA A 388 15.57 19.47 0.62
C ALA A 388 16.28 20.84 0.65
N GLU A 389 15.52 21.92 0.86
CA GLU A 389 16.07 23.28 0.98
C GLU A 389 16.98 23.39 2.21
N ARG A 390 16.57 22.85 3.36
CA ARG A 390 17.38 22.82 4.58
C ARG A 390 18.73 22.12 4.36
N VAL A 391 18.72 20.96 3.70
CA VAL A 391 19.95 20.22 3.39
C VAL A 391 20.84 20.99 2.41
N ALA A 392 20.26 21.65 1.41
CA ALA A 392 21.02 22.49 0.48
C ALA A 392 21.73 23.64 1.18
N GLN A 393 21.05 24.33 2.12
CA GLN A 393 21.66 25.38 2.93
C GLN A 393 22.78 24.86 3.84
N GLN A 394 22.57 23.70 4.47
CA GLN A 394 23.60 23.05 5.28
C GLN A 394 24.83 22.63 4.46
N LEU A 395 24.63 22.15 3.23
CA LEU A 395 25.72 21.80 2.33
C LEU A 395 26.53 23.03 1.94
N ALA A 396 25.85 24.13 1.56
CA ALA A 396 26.53 25.39 1.22
C ALA A 396 27.35 25.95 2.41
N ALA A 397 26.81 25.89 3.63
CA ALA A 397 27.51 26.28 4.83
C ALA A 397 28.74 25.37 5.10
N ASN A 398 28.60 24.05 4.93
CA ASN A 398 29.70 23.11 5.10
C ASN A 398 30.80 23.29 4.05
N GLU A 399 30.46 23.66 2.81
CA GLU A 399 31.43 23.98 1.76
C GLU A 399 32.22 25.25 2.09
N GLY A 400 31.58 26.25 2.73
CA GLY A 400 32.28 27.39 3.32
C GLY A 400 33.29 26.96 4.35
N ARG A 401 32.86 26.13 5.32
CA ARG A 401 33.75 25.57 6.35
C ARG A 401 34.92 24.76 5.77
N LEU A 402 34.65 23.97 4.72
CA LEU A 402 35.73 23.20 4.06
C LEU A 402 36.78 24.10 3.42
N ARG A 403 36.36 25.17 2.72
CA ARG A 403 37.29 26.16 2.14
C ARG A 403 38.14 26.81 3.21
N GLU A 404 37.53 27.25 4.30
CA GLU A 404 38.27 27.87 5.43
C GLU A 404 39.22 26.87 6.11
N ALA A 405 38.78 25.64 6.36
CA ALA A 405 39.60 24.60 6.96
C ALA A 405 40.81 24.25 6.06
N THR A 406 40.60 24.16 4.74
CA THR A 406 41.67 23.88 3.77
C THR A 406 42.69 25.00 3.71
N GLU A 407 42.27 26.27 3.75
CA GLU A 407 43.19 27.39 3.78
C GLU A 407 43.96 27.47 5.10
N ASN A 408 43.31 27.23 6.23
CA ASN A 408 43.93 27.15 7.53
C ASN A 408 45.00 26.02 7.60
N GLU A 409 44.69 24.85 7.03
CA GLU A 409 45.62 23.72 6.95
C GLU A 409 46.84 24.10 6.09
N ARG A 410 46.62 24.71 4.92
CA ARG A 410 47.67 25.16 4.03
C ARG A 410 48.65 26.16 4.74
N LEU A 411 48.06 27.12 5.47
CA LEU A 411 48.86 28.09 6.23
C LEU A 411 49.62 27.43 7.40
N ALA A 412 48.98 26.49 8.10
CA ALA A 412 49.62 25.74 9.19
C ALA A 412 50.75 24.83 8.67
N ALA A 413 50.58 24.21 7.50
CA ALA A 413 51.66 23.43 6.86
C ALA A 413 52.88 24.29 6.56
N LEU A 414 52.74 25.47 5.95
CA LEU A 414 53.82 26.41 5.67
C LEU A 414 54.53 26.87 6.96
N ARG A 415 53.76 27.18 8.01
CA ARG A 415 54.33 27.57 9.32
C ARG A 415 55.10 26.44 9.99
N TYR A 416 54.61 25.19 9.81
CA TYR A 416 55.30 24.01 10.29
C TYR A 416 56.63 23.79 9.56
N GLU A 417 56.67 23.95 8.24
CA GLU A 417 57.91 23.83 7.43
C GLU A 417 58.99 24.80 7.85
N VAL A 418 58.64 26.03 8.25
CA VAL A 418 59.59 27.05 8.75
C VAL A 418 59.79 26.95 10.26
N GLY A 419 59.25 25.95 10.94
CA GLY A 419 59.43 25.73 12.38
C GLY A 419 58.61 26.67 13.28
N ALA A 420 57.67 27.45 12.75
CA ALA A 420 56.93 28.45 13.50
C ALA A 420 55.74 27.85 14.32
N VAL A 421 55.27 26.65 14.00
CA VAL A 421 54.25 25.91 14.76
C VAL A 421 54.66 24.47 14.95
N ALA A 422 54.09 23.82 15.98
CA ALA A 422 54.38 22.42 16.24
C ALA A 422 53.62 21.50 15.28
N ARG A 423 54.16 20.32 15.01
CA ARG A 423 53.53 19.29 14.15
C ARG A 423 52.12 18.93 14.63
N ALA A 424 51.91 18.87 15.94
CA ALA A 424 50.59 18.58 16.50
C ALA A 424 49.51 19.62 16.10
N ASP A 425 49.91 20.92 16.05
CA ASP A 425 48.97 21.99 15.67
C ASP A 425 48.61 21.90 14.19
N TRP A 426 49.54 21.55 13.30
CA TRP A 426 49.26 21.28 11.89
C TRP A 426 48.38 20.04 11.73
N LEU A 427 48.65 18.92 12.43
CA LEU A 427 47.79 17.73 12.37
C LEU A 427 46.34 18.01 12.81
N GLN A 428 46.14 18.92 13.77
CA GLN A 428 44.81 19.35 14.19
C GLN A 428 44.08 20.10 13.07
N THR A 429 44.71 20.98 12.31
CA THR A 429 44.08 21.67 11.18
C THR A 429 43.73 20.68 10.05
N ARG A 430 44.59 19.68 9.81
CA ARG A 430 44.33 18.61 8.85
C ARG A 430 43.16 17.73 9.26
N SER A 431 43.02 17.43 10.55
CA SER A 431 41.81 16.73 11.07
C SER A 431 40.54 17.54 10.81
N ALA A 432 40.55 18.85 10.99
CA ALA A 432 39.41 19.72 10.70
C ALA A 432 39.00 19.71 9.21
N VAL A 433 39.93 19.56 8.28
CA VAL A 433 39.63 19.36 6.85
C VAL A 433 38.94 18.05 6.63
N LEU A 434 39.44 16.95 7.21
CA LEU A 434 38.79 15.62 7.07
C LEU A 434 37.37 15.60 7.65
N ASP A 435 37.14 16.27 8.78
CA ASP A 435 35.82 16.40 9.39
C ASP A 435 34.86 17.16 8.48
N ALA A 436 35.30 18.24 7.85
CA ALA A 436 34.52 19.01 6.90
C ALA A 436 34.21 18.20 5.62
N GLU A 437 35.16 17.41 5.10
CA GLU A 437 34.98 16.51 3.98
C GLU A 437 33.98 15.37 4.27
N GLN A 438 34.10 14.75 5.45
CA GLN A 438 33.09 13.75 5.89
C GLN A 438 31.70 14.37 6.02
N GLY A 439 31.62 15.61 6.54
CA GLY A 439 30.39 16.39 6.60
C GLY A 439 29.79 16.61 5.22
N ARG A 440 30.60 16.97 4.22
CA ARG A 440 30.20 17.17 2.83
C ARG A 440 29.59 15.88 2.23
N ILE A 441 30.28 14.74 2.39
CA ILE A 441 29.80 13.45 1.87
C ILE A 441 28.45 13.11 2.49
N ARG A 442 28.29 13.26 3.82
CA ARG A 442 27.01 13.00 4.52
C ARG A 442 25.88 13.89 4.03
N LEU A 443 26.13 15.19 3.85
CA LEU A 443 25.14 16.14 3.38
C LEU A 443 24.77 15.90 1.91
N ARG A 444 25.70 15.52 1.06
CA ARG A 444 25.43 15.09 -0.31
C ARG A 444 24.56 13.84 -0.35
N LEU A 445 24.85 12.83 0.45
CA LEU A 445 23.99 11.67 0.59
C LEU A 445 22.56 12.08 0.96
N GLN A 446 22.42 12.92 2.00
CA GLN A 446 21.09 13.39 2.41
C GLN A 446 20.36 14.15 1.30
N GLN A 447 21.06 14.98 0.53
CA GLN A 447 20.50 15.72 -0.60
C GLN A 447 19.89 14.77 -1.64
N TRP A 448 20.59 13.71 -2.04
CA TRP A 448 20.10 12.72 -3.00
C TRP A 448 18.97 11.85 -2.44
N VAL A 449 19.06 11.45 -1.17
CA VAL A 449 17.99 10.71 -0.50
C VAL A 449 16.70 11.55 -0.41
N ARG A 450 16.81 12.86 -0.09
CA ARG A 450 15.65 13.77 -0.08
C ARG A 450 15.06 13.96 -1.48
N GLN A 451 15.88 13.97 -2.51
CA GLN A 451 15.40 14.01 -3.89
C GLN A 451 14.59 12.76 -4.26
N ALA A 452 15.05 11.57 -3.86
CA ALA A 452 14.30 10.33 -4.04
C ALA A 452 12.96 10.33 -3.27
N ALA A 453 12.98 10.84 -2.03
CA ALA A 453 11.77 10.96 -1.22
C ALA A 453 10.77 11.96 -1.84
N LEU A 454 11.25 13.08 -2.38
CA LEU A 454 10.42 14.04 -3.12
C LEU A 454 9.81 13.41 -4.35
N PHE A 455 10.57 12.68 -5.17
CA PHE A 455 10.03 11.95 -6.33
C PHE A 455 8.92 10.97 -5.93
N LYS A 456 9.13 10.21 -4.86
CA LYS A 456 8.13 9.30 -4.31
C LYS A 456 6.87 10.06 -3.88
N SER A 457 7.01 11.20 -3.20
CA SER A 457 5.87 12.00 -2.73
C SER A 457 5.09 12.64 -3.87
N LEU A 458 5.71 12.86 -5.03
CA LEU A 458 5.05 13.34 -6.26
C LEU A 458 4.28 12.24 -7.00
N GLY A 459 4.29 11.00 -6.54
CA GLY A 459 3.63 9.89 -7.19
C GLY A 459 4.42 9.25 -8.33
N GLY A 460 5.71 9.56 -8.48
CA GLY A 460 6.56 8.95 -9.49
C GLY A 460 6.41 9.58 -10.88
N ALA A 461 6.22 10.87 -10.94
CA ALA A 461 6.03 11.63 -12.18
C ALA A 461 7.18 11.49 -13.19
#